data_bd5d4713f49204e9d071222908b0cf4a
#
_entry.id   bd5d4713f49204e9d071222908b0cf4a
#
_cell.length_a   1.000
_cell.length_b   1.000
_cell.length_c   1.000
_cell.angle_alpha   90.00
_cell.angle_beta   90.00
_cell.angle_gamma   90.00
#
_symmetry.space_group_name_H-M   'P 1'
#
loop_
_entity.id
_entity.type
_entity.pdbx_description
1 polymer ?
#
loop_
_entity_poly.entity_id
_entity_poly.type
_entity_poly.pdbx_seq_one_letter_code
_entity_poly.pdbx_strand_id
1 'polypeptide(L)'
;MTNTDKGGTTILTIRHGLDENGNKKMSVRQGSPGGSRFPRRKHLRLRDQAPTFIEALDFVPDVFFFDDPAAGYRYMARELREKGALVYFEPSAIKETADFKSIAASDIIKFSGENIQDVSFVNDYKDKLFIQTLGSEGLRFNLRGEGWVKLPPVENGNVMDWEGAGDWTTSAFLNALAESEALSIKKLTSEVVKKALESAQIVASKSVSYIGSKGMICKNY
;
A
#
# COMPACT_ATOMS: atom_id res chain seq x y z
N MET A 1 -23.54 12.28 -5.64
CA MET A 1 -24.47 11.13 -5.45
C MET A 1 -24.28 10.57 -4.07
N THR A 2 -25.20 10.82 -3.16
CA THR A 2 -25.17 10.24 -1.81
C THR A 2 -25.72 8.83 -1.89
N ASN A 3 -24.85 7.84 -1.69
CA ASN A 3 -25.28 6.44 -1.57
C ASN A 3 -25.96 6.28 -0.22
N THR A 4 -27.30 6.18 -0.21
CA THR A 4 -28.13 6.03 0.98
C THR A 4 -28.33 4.57 1.40
N ASP A 5 -27.41 3.69 1.05
CA ASP A 5 -27.39 2.34 1.60
C ASP A 5 -27.14 2.43 3.12
N LYS A 6 -28.14 2.01 3.92
CA LYS A 6 -28.13 1.93 5.38
C LYS A 6 -27.16 0.89 5.91
N GLY A 7 -25.96 0.82 5.34
CA GLY A 7 -24.86 -0.01 5.82
C GLY A 7 -24.11 0.76 6.90
N GLY A 8 -24.24 0.35 8.14
CA GLY A 8 -23.45 0.94 9.23
C GLY A 8 -21.96 0.84 8.97
N THR A 9 -21.20 1.78 9.51
CA THR A 9 -19.73 1.80 9.44
C THR A 9 -19.16 0.48 9.97
N THR A 10 -18.29 -0.13 9.19
CA THR A 10 -17.56 -1.32 9.62
C THR A 10 -16.59 -0.93 10.73
N ILE A 11 -16.68 -1.59 11.89
CA ILE A 11 -15.70 -1.43 12.97
C ILE A 11 -14.63 -2.50 12.79
N LEU A 12 -13.39 -2.08 12.62
CA LEU A 12 -12.23 -2.94 12.68
C LEU A 12 -11.68 -2.91 14.12
N THR A 13 -11.65 -4.06 14.77
CA THR A 13 -10.95 -4.20 16.04
C THR A 13 -9.64 -4.92 15.78
N ILE A 14 -8.55 -4.19 15.98
CA ILE A 14 -7.19 -4.72 15.86
C ILE A 14 -6.72 -5.04 17.27
N ARG A 15 -6.24 -6.26 17.49
CA ARG A 15 -5.64 -6.69 18.75
C ARG A 15 -4.20 -7.12 18.48
N HIS A 16 -3.29 -6.49 19.18
CA HIS A 16 -1.90 -6.90 19.24
C HIS A 16 -1.69 -7.81 20.45
N GLY A 17 -0.88 -8.83 20.31
CA GLY A 17 -0.53 -9.78 21.36
C GLY A 17 0.73 -10.54 20.97
N LEU A 18 1.15 -11.42 21.87
CA LEU A 18 2.18 -12.40 21.57
C LEU A 18 1.52 -13.76 21.41
N ASP A 19 2.07 -14.61 20.54
CA ASP A 19 1.71 -16.02 20.47
C ASP A 19 2.38 -16.82 21.60
N GLU A 20 2.13 -18.12 21.63
CA GLU A 20 2.67 -19.04 22.65
C GLU A 20 4.21 -19.09 22.64
N ASN A 21 4.84 -18.67 21.56
CA ASN A 21 6.28 -18.63 21.38
C ASN A 21 6.88 -17.23 21.59
N GLY A 22 6.08 -16.26 22.04
CA GLY A 22 6.52 -14.88 22.24
C GLY A 22 6.62 -14.04 20.97
N ASN A 23 6.18 -14.55 19.82
CA ASN A 23 6.16 -13.80 18.58
C ASN A 23 4.97 -12.84 18.55
N LYS A 24 5.16 -11.70 17.91
CA LYS A 24 4.11 -10.69 17.73
C LYS A 24 2.96 -11.27 16.90
N LYS A 25 1.75 -11.23 17.44
CA LYS A 25 0.54 -11.68 16.76
C LYS A 25 -0.46 -10.54 16.68
N MET A 26 -0.89 -10.24 15.46
CA MET A 26 -2.00 -9.32 15.21
C MET A 26 -3.26 -10.12 14.88
N SER A 27 -4.37 -9.80 15.52
CA SER A 27 -5.68 -10.32 15.13
C SER A 27 -6.60 -9.16 14.76
N VAL A 28 -7.17 -9.23 13.58
CA VAL A 28 -8.16 -8.25 13.09
C VAL A 28 -9.54 -8.88 13.19
N ARG A 29 -10.41 -8.27 13.99
CA ARG A 29 -11.82 -8.60 14.00
C ARG A 29 -12.62 -7.49 13.37
N GLN A 30 -13.38 -7.86 12.38
CA GLN A 30 -14.34 -6.98 11.76
C GLN A 30 -15.69 -7.15 12.48
N GLY A 31 -16.30 -6.08 13.06
CA GLY A 31 -17.56 -6.10 13.81
C GLY A 31 -18.55 -5.05 13.31
N SER A 32 -19.85 -5.30 13.41
CA SER A 32 -20.87 -4.28 13.23
C SER A 32 -21.39 -3.81 14.60
N PRO A 33 -21.85 -2.54 14.74
CA PRO A 33 -22.56 -2.12 15.93
C PRO A 33 -23.77 -3.03 16.12
N GLY A 34 -23.80 -3.84 17.20
CA GLY A 34 -24.90 -4.77 17.48
C GLY A 34 -24.58 -6.25 17.36
N GLY A 35 -23.35 -6.66 17.09
CA GLY A 35 -22.91 -8.06 17.23
C GLY A 35 -23.45 -9.03 16.18
N SER A 36 -24.11 -8.56 15.13
CA SER A 36 -24.55 -9.42 14.03
C SER A 36 -23.36 -9.84 13.17
N ARG A 37 -23.36 -11.11 12.71
CA ARG A 37 -22.39 -11.56 11.70
C ARG A 37 -22.44 -10.61 10.52
N PHE A 38 -21.23 -10.18 10.07
CA PHE A 38 -21.13 -9.29 8.92
C PHE A 38 -21.99 -9.76 7.75
N PRO A 39 -22.71 -8.86 7.08
CA PRO A 39 -22.90 -9.04 5.68
C PRO A 39 -21.48 -9.14 5.09
N ARG A 40 -21.17 -10.27 4.39
CA ARG A 40 -20.02 -10.31 3.49
C ARG A 40 -19.98 -8.94 2.81
N ARG A 41 -18.81 -8.28 2.83
CA ARG A 41 -18.64 -7.05 2.06
C ARG A 41 -19.38 -7.26 0.76
N LYS A 42 -20.51 -6.63 0.55
CA LYS A 42 -20.97 -6.37 -0.79
C LYS A 42 -19.86 -5.49 -1.33
N HIS A 43 -18.84 -6.13 -1.92
CA HIS A 43 -17.92 -5.41 -2.75
C HIS A 43 -18.85 -4.62 -3.65
N LEU A 44 -18.89 -3.33 -3.44
CA LEU A 44 -19.51 -2.43 -4.39
C LEU A 44 -19.14 -3.03 -5.74
N ARG A 45 -20.10 -3.22 -6.62
CA ARG A 45 -19.82 -3.80 -7.95
C ARG A 45 -18.99 -2.80 -8.74
N LEU A 46 -17.82 -2.45 -8.17
CA LEU A 46 -16.85 -1.54 -8.75
C LEU A 46 -16.53 -1.90 -10.20
N ARG A 47 -16.67 -3.20 -10.55
CA ARG A 47 -16.51 -3.61 -11.93
C ARG A 47 -17.50 -2.93 -12.87
N ASP A 48 -18.76 -2.84 -12.46
CA ASP A 48 -19.83 -2.30 -13.33
C ASP A 48 -19.88 -0.76 -13.22
N GLN A 49 -19.37 -0.19 -12.15
CA GLN A 49 -19.36 1.26 -11.89
C GLN A 49 -18.04 1.93 -12.29
N ALA A 50 -16.96 1.19 -12.41
CA ALA A 50 -15.64 1.74 -12.70
C ALA A 50 -15.58 2.52 -14.03
N PRO A 51 -16.20 2.09 -15.14
CA PRO A 51 -16.24 2.87 -16.37
C PRO A 51 -16.91 4.21 -16.17
N THR A 52 -18.12 4.24 -15.59
CA THR A 52 -18.86 5.48 -15.32
C THR A 52 -18.10 6.40 -14.38
N PHE A 53 -17.37 5.85 -13.41
CA PHE A 53 -16.52 6.64 -12.51
C PHE A 53 -15.38 7.31 -13.28
N ILE A 54 -14.68 6.57 -14.14
CA ILE A 54 -13.57 7.10 -14.95
C ILE A 54 -14.06 8.14 -15.96
N GLU A 55 -15.23 7.92 -16.57
CA GLU A 55 -15.86 8.88 -17.51
C GLU A 55 -16.27 10.19 -16.81
N ALA A 56 -16.66 10.10 -15.53
CA ALA A 56 -17.05 11.26 -14.74
C ALA A 56 -15.87 12.06 -14.17
N LEU A 57 -14.62 11.57 -14.29
CA LEU A 57 -13.45 12.32 -13.88
C LEU A 57 -13.13 13.42 -14.92
N ASP A 58 -13.10 14.65 -14.48
CA ASP A 58 -12.70 15.84 -15.25
C ASP A 58 -11.20 16.13 -15.19
N PHE A 59 -10.43 15.29 -14.50
CA PHE A 59 -8.98 15.37 -14.37
C PHE A 59 -8.33 13.98 -14.43
N VAL A 60 -7.03 13.94 -14.67
CA VAL A 60 -6.20 12.74 -14.50
C VAL A 60 -5.44 12.87 -13.18
N PRO A 61 -5.59 11.94 -12.22
CA PRO A 61 -4.82 12.00 -10.98
C PRO A 61 -3.34 11.71 -11.29
N ASP A 62 -2.43 12.35 -10.55
CA ASP A 62 -1.00 12.05 -10.66
C ASP A 62 -0.68 10.61 -10.22
N VAL A 63 -1.39 10.13 -9.19
CA VAL A 63 -1.22 8.78 -8.63
C VAL A 63 -2.58 8.11 -8.44
N PHE A 64 -2.67 6.85 -8.85
CA PHE A 64 -3.76 5.96 -8.49
C PHE A 64 -3.25 4.85 -7.58
N PHE A 65 -3.69 4.87 -6.32
CA PHE A 65 -3.35 3.86 -5.31
C PHE A 65 -4.50 2.87 -5.11
N PHE A 66 -4.17 1.59 -4.98
CA PHE A 66 -5.12 0.56 -4.54
C PHE A 66 -4.41 -0.60 -3.84
N ASP A 67 -5.14 -1.30 -2.95
CA ASP A 67 -4.67 -2.42 -2.13
C ASP A 67 -5.50 -3.71 -2.33
N ASP A 68 -6.65 -3.58 -2.99
CA ASP A 68 -7.57 -4.70 -3.26
C ASP A 68 -7.50 -5.10 -4.75
N PRO A 69 -7.20 -6.38 -5.07
CA PRO A 69 -7.10 -6.86 -6.44
C PRO A 69 -8.46 -7.03 -7.17
N ALA A 70 -9.53 -6.36 -6.71
CA ALA A 70 -10.84 -6.44 -7.33
C ALA A 70 -10.85 -5.91 -8.77
N ALA A 71 -11.74 -6.47 -9.59
CA ALA A 71 -11.78 -6.21 -11.04
C ALA A 71 -12.01 -4.73 -11.38
N GLY A 72 -12.79 -4.01 -10.56
CA GLY A 72 -13.04 -2.58 -10.76
C GLY A 72 -11.77 -1.74 -10.56
N TYR A 73 -10.99 -2.00 -9.52
CA TYR A 73 -9.72 -1.30 -9.31
C TYR A 73 -8.71 -1.60 -10.41
N ARG A 74 -8.63 -2.84 -10.89
CA ARG A 74 -7.77 -3.19 -12.04
C ARG A 74 -8.19 -2.50 -13.33
N TYR A 75 -9.50 -2.33 -13.53
CA TYR A 75 -10.01 -1.55 -14.66
C TYR A 75 -9.55 -0.10 -14.54
N MET A 76 -9.83 0.55 -13.41
CA MET A 76 -9.40 1.93 -13.17
C MET A 76 -7.88 2.11 -13.28
N ALA A 77 -7.11 1.17 -12.75
CA ALA A 77 -5.65 1.17 -12.85
C ALA A 77 -5.17 1.25 -14.30
N ARG A 78 -5.72 0.41 -15.18
CA ARG A 78 -5.35 0.43 -16.62
C ARG A 78 -5.74 1.73 -17.29
N GLU A 79 -7.00 2.14 -17.14
CA GLU A 79 -7.50 3.37 -17.77
C GLU A 79 -6.73 4.62 -17.33
N LEU A 80 -6.46 4.74 -16.03
CA LEU A 80 -5.72 5.89 -15.49
C LEU A 80 -4.24 5.85 -15.87
N ARG A 81 -3.63 4.64 -15.90
CA ARG A 81 -2.25 4.47 -16.38
C ARG A 81 -2.10 4.89 -17.85
N GLU A 82 -3.05 4.52 -18.70
CA GLU A 82 -3.07 4.93 -20.11
C GLU A 82 -3.20 6.45 -20.26
N LYS A 83 -3.90 7.10 -19.34
CA LYS A 83 -4.03 8.56 -19.26
C LYS A 83 -2.80 9.24 -18.63
N GLY A 84 -1.84 8.50 -18.12
CA GLY A 84 -0.57 9.02 -17.59
C GLY A 84 -0.43 9.03 -16.07
N ALA A 85 -1.41 8.56 -15.32
CA ALA A 85 -1.29 8.40 -13.87
C ALA A 85 -0.23 7.36 -13.50
N LEU A 86 0.52 7.61 -12.43
CA LEU A 86 1.38 6.59 -11.80
C LEU A 86 0.51 5.63 -10.98
N VAL A 87 0.53 4.36 -11.33
CA VAL A 87 -0.31 3.35 -10.67
C VAL A 87 0.49 2.61 -9.59
N TYR A 88 -0.01 2.66 -8.36
CA TYR A 88 0.61 2.07 -7.19
C TYR A 88 -0.30 0.99 -6.58
N PHE A 89 0.23 -0.23 -6.45
CA PHE A 89 -0.47 -1.37 -5.87
C PHE A 89 0.23 -1.88 -4.61
N GLU A 90 -0.54 -2.03 -3.53
CA GLU A 90 -0.03 -2.50 -2.24
C GLU A 90 -0.77 -3.76 -1.75
N PRO A 91 -0.46 -4.95 -2.29
CA PRO A 91 -1.12 -6.19 -1.89
C PRO A 91 -0.74 -6.65 -0.49
N SER A 92 -1.71 -7.17 0.26
CA SER A 92 -1.47 -7.90 1.50
C SER A 92 -1.03 -9.34 1.28
N ALA A 93 -1.31 -9.91 0.10
CA ALA A 93 -0.89 -11.23 -0.34
C ALA A 93 -0.79 -11.27 -1.88
N ILE A 94 0.02 -12.18 -2.43
CA ILE A 94 0.10 -12.48 -3.86
C ILE A 94 -0.04 -13.99 -3.99
N LYS A 95 -1.23 -14.46 -4.37
CA LYS A 95 -1.57 -15.89 -4.43
C LYS A 95 -2.45 -16.24 -5.61
N GLU A 96 -3.29 -15.33 -6.06
CA GLU A 96 -4.32 -15.59 -7.04
C GLU A 96 -4.05 -14.88 -8.36
N THR A 97 -4.70 -15.36 -9.43
CA THR A 97 -4.63 -14.73 -10.75
C THR A 97 -5.00 -13.24 -10.71
N ALA A 98 -5.87 -12.84 -9.77
CA ALA A 98 -6.29 -11.45 -9.60
C ALA A 98 -5.11 -10.56 -9.14
N ASP A 99 -4.24 -11.07 -8.26
CA ASP A 99 -3.06 -10.35 -7.77
C ASP A 99 -2.07 -10.10 -8.92
N PHE A 100 -1.77 -11.13 -9.70
CA PHE A 100 -0.86 -11.02 -10.84
C PHE A 100 -1.41 -10.07 -11.93
N LYS A 101 -2.72 -10.07 -12.16
CA LYS A 101 -3.37 -9.09 -13.05
C LYS A 101 -3.30 -7.66 -12.50
N SER A 102 -3.33 -7.49 -11.18
CA SER A 102 -3.14 -6.19 -10.53
C SER A 102 -1.70 -5.71 -10.65
N ILE A 103 -0.71 -6.61 -10.44
CA ILE A 103 0.70 -6.32 -10.70
C ILE A 103 0.89 -5.87 -12.15
N ALA A 104 0.34 -6.59 -13.13
CA ALA A 104 0.46 -6.23 -14.54
C ALA A 104 -0.11 -4.84 -14.86
N ALA A 105 -1.18 -4.42 -14.17
CA ALA A 105 -1.83 -3.11 -14.34
C ALA A 105 -1.11 -1.95 -13.64
N SER A 106 -0.10 -2.23 -12.81
CA SER A 106 0.55 -1.23 -11.95
C SER A 106 1.96 -0.90 -12.42
N ASP A 107 2.49 0.24 -11.97
CA ASP A 107 3.87 0.68 -12.20
C ASP A 107 4.75 0.39 -10.98
N ILE A 108 4.20 0.56 -9.78
CA ILE A 108 4.88 0.33 -8.51
C ILE A 108 4.09 -0.69 -7.70
N ILE A 109 4.79 -1.67 -7.16
CA ILE A 109 4.23 -2.68 -6.27
C ILE A 109 5.02 -2.67 -4.96
N LYS A 110 4.36 -2.33 -3.84
CA LYS A 110 4.96 -2.41 -2.51
C LYS A 110 4.26 -3.50 -1.69
N PHE A 111 5.03 -4.29 -0.97
CA PHE A 111 4.52 -5.36 -0.12
C PHE A 111 5.42 -5.61 1.08
N SER A 112 4.84 -6.22 2.13
CA SER A 112 5.57 -6.65 3.32
C SER A 112 6.27 -7.98 3.08
N GLY A 113 7.54 -8.08 3.44
CA GLY A 113 8.30 -9.33 3.43
C GLY A 113 7.82 -10.34 4.48
N GLU A 114 7.14 -9.89 5.53
CA GLU A 114 6.48 -10.78 6.49
C GLU A 114 5.34 -11.57 5.84
N ASN A 115 4.60 -10.93 4.95
CA ASN A 115 3.44 -11.54 4.30
C ASN A 115 3.77 -12.23 2.99
N ILE A 116 4.76 -11.72 2.23
CA ILE A 116 5.13 -12.19 0.90
C ILE A 116 6.64 -12.45 0.88
N GLN A 117 7.02 -13.70 1.12
CA GLN A 117 8.41 -14.14 1.19
C GLN A 117 8.96 -14.57 -0.18
N ASP A 118 8.13 -15.29 -0.96
CA ASP A 118 8.50 -15.66 -2.33
C ASP A 118 8.36 -14.45 -3.25
N VAL A 119 9.47 -14.03 -3.81
CA VAL A 119 9.57 -12.87 -4.72
C VAL A 119 10.01 -13.29 -6.14
N SER A 120 9.93 -14.58 -6.47
CA SER A 120 10.31 -15.10 -7.79
C SER A 120 9.55 -14.45 -8.93
N PHE A 121 8.29 -14.09 -8.70
CA PHE A 121 7.41 -13.40 -9.65
C PHE A 121 7.95 -12.05 -10.14
N VAL A 122 8.82 -11.38 -9.37
CA VAL A 122 9.41 -10.09 -9.75
C VAL A 122 10.17 -10.19 -11.09
N ASN A 123 10.74 -11.36 -11.39
CA ASN A 123 11.49 -11.61 -12.61
C ASN A 123 10.62 -11.57 -13.88
N ASP A 124 9.31 -11.74 -13.73
CA ASP A 124 8.35 -11.75 -14.84
C ASP A 124 7.88 -10.32 -15.23
N TYR A 125 8.20 -9.31 -14.40
CA TYR A 125 7.71 -7.94 -14.56
C TYR A 125 8.86 -6.92 -14.53
N LYS A 126 9.71 -6.95 -15.58
CA LYS A 126 10.93 -6.13 -15.67
C LYS A 126 10.71 -4.65 -16.04
N ASP A 127 9.47 -4.21 -16.12
CA ASP A 127 9.12 -2.83 -16.44
C ASP A 127 8.66 -2.01 -15.22
N LYS A 128 8.72 -2.61 -14.01
CA LYS A 128 8.11 -2.09 -12.79
C LYS A 128 9.12 -1.76 -11.70
N LEU A 129 8.64 -1.02 -10.70
CA LEU A 129 9.34 -0.86 -9.43
C LEU A 129 8.68 -1.78 -8.38
N PHE A 130 9.46 -2.66 -7.79
CA PHE A 130 9.08 -3.45 -6.62
C PHE A 130 9.75 -2.92 -5.38
N ILE A 131 8.99 -2.79 -4.29
CA ILE A 131 9.46 -2.36 -2.97
C ILE A 131 9.02 -3.43 -1.96
N GLN A 132 9.95 -4.00 -1.22
CA GLN A 132 9.66 -4.94 -0.14
C GLN A 132 10.13 -4.36 1.19
N THR A 133 9.19 -4.15 2.12
CA THR A 133 9.52 -3.75 3.49
C THR A 133 9.92 -4.99 4.30
N LEU A 134 10.95 -4.86 5.14
CA LEU A 134 11.55 -5.95 5.90
C LEU A 134 11.47 -5.68 7.43
N GLY A 135 10.51 -4.86 7.86
CA GLY A 135 10.34 -4.48 9.26
C GLY A 135 11.60 -3.81 9.82
N SER A 136 12.13 -4.35 10.90
CA SER A 136 13.35 -3.83 11.55
C SER A 136 14.64 -3.99 10.73
N GLU A 137 14.60 -4.72 9.62
CA GLU A 137 15.74 -4.87 8.71
C GLU A 137 15.77 -3.82 7.58
N GLY A 138 14.84 -2.86 7.58
CA GLY A 138 14.72 -1.83 6.56
C GLY A 138 13.83 -2.24 5.41
N LEU A 139 14.28 -2.00 4.19
CA LEU A 139 13.56 -2.38 2.98
C LEU A 139 14.53 -2.68 1.83
N ARG A 140 13.99 -3.22 0.75
CA ARG A 140 14.71 -3.35 -0.51
C ARG A 140 13.80 -3.00 -1.68
N PHE A 141 14.42 -2.59 -2.79
CA PHE A 141 13.68 -2.33 -4.02
C PHE A 141 14.36 -2.96 -5.23
N ASN A 142 13.58 -3.24 -6.26
CA ASN A 142 14.05 -3.69 -7.56
C ASN A 142 13.37 -2.83 -8.64
N LEU A 143 14.15 -2.02 -9.31
CA LEU A 143 13.68 -1.19 -10.41
C LEU A 143 13.99 -1.89 -11.72
N ARG A 144 12.97 -2.18 -12.51
CA ARG A 144 13.06 -2.71 -13.89
C ARG A 144 13.92 -3.96 -14.03
N GLY A 145 13.97 -4.83 -13.02
CA GLY A 145 14.75 -6.06 -13.07
C GLY A 145 16.25 -5.88 -12.90
N GLU A 146 16.72 -4.71 -12.49
CA GLU A 146 18.16 -4.40 -12.26
C GLU A 146 18.75 -5.10 -11.03
N GLY A 147 17.94 -5.86 -10.30
CA GLY A 147 18.32 -6.54 -9.07
C GLY A 147 17.83 -5.79 -7.81
N TRP A 148 17.97 -6.47 -6.67
CA TRP A 148 17.54 -5.93 -5.39
C TRP A 148 18.61 -5.03 -4.78
N VAL A 149 18.23 -3.79 -4.49
CA VAL A 149 19.02 -2.83 -3.71
C VAL A 149 18.44 -2.78 -2.30
N LYS A 150 19.23 -3.16 -1.29
CA LYS A 150 18.81 -3.12 0.12
C LYS A 150 19.18 -1.75 0.72
N LEU A 151 18.23 -1.15 1.43
CA LEU A 151 18.43 0.04 2.25
C LEU A 151 18.35 -0.37 3.73
N PRO A 152 19.34 0.03 4.55
CA PRO A 152 19.34 -0.29 5.97
C PRO A 152 18.15 0.36 6.68
N PRO A 153 17.74 -0.16 7.83
CA PRO A 153 16.71 0.47 8.63
C PRO A 153 17.18 1.84 9.16
N VAL A 154 16.21 2.72 9.40
CA VAL A 154 16.45 3.90 10.23
C VAL A 154 16.22 3.49 11.68
N GLU A 155 17.26 3.57 12.49
CA GLU A 155 17.18 3.22 13.91
C GLU A 155 16.18 4.12 14.65
N ASN A 156 15.36 3.48 15.49
CA ASN A 156 14.46 4.15 16.40
C ASN A 156 14.47 3.44 17.74
N GLY A 157 15.02 4.10 18.75
CA GLY A 157 15.12 3.56 20.12
C GLY A 157 13.79 3.54 20.88
N ASN A 158 12.70 4.10 20.34
CA ASN A 158 11.41 4.21 21.02
C ASN A 158 10.27 3.67 20.14
N VAL A 159 10.22 2.36 19.98
CA VAL A 159 9.13 1.70 19.25
C VAL A 159 7.98 1.40 20.19
N MET A 160 6.85 2.09 20.01
CA MET A 160 5.61 1.89 20.76
C MET A 160 4.60 1.04 19.99
N ASP A 161 4.43 1.33 18.70
CA ASP A 161 3.47 0.63 17.83
C ASP A 161 3.96 0.70 16.39
N TRP A 162 3.87 -0.40 15.66
CA TRP A 162 4.25 -0.45 14.23
C TRP A 162 3.07 -0.34 13.28
N GLU A 163 1.84 -0.19 13.82
CA GLU A 163 0.63 -0.05 13.02
C GLU A 163 0.70 1.20 12.14
N GLY A 164 0.46 1.02 10.83
CA GLY A 164 0.51 2.10 9.86
C GLY A 164 1.91 2.52 9.39
N ALA A 165 3.00 1.92 9.88
CA ALA A 165 4.35 2.23 9.39
C ALA A 165 4.49 2.01 7.87
N GLY A 166 3.81 0.98 7.34
CA GLY A 166 3.70 0.74 5.90
C GLY A 166 3.00 1.88 5.15
N ASP A 167 1.89 2.38 5.70
CA ASP A 167 1.13 3.50 5.11
C ASP A 167 1.94 4.79 5.12
N TRP A 168 2.68 5.05 6.21
CA TRP A 168 3.59 6.19 6.31
C TRP A 168 4.76 6.07 5.32
N THR A 169 5.29 4.86 5.11
CA THR A 169 6.31 4.62 4.09
C THR A 169 5.76 4.96 2.70
N THR A 170 4.56 4.48 2.36
CA THR A 170 3.92 4.75 1.06
C THR A 170 3.66 6.23 0.85
N SER A 171 3.05 6.89 1.85
CA SER A 171 2.71 8.31 1.74
C SER A 171 3.95 9.20 1.61
N ALA A 172 4.98 8.95 2.42
CA ALA A 172 6.21 9.72 2.37
C ALA A 172 7.03 9.46 1.09
N PHE A 173 7.02 8.23 0.59
CA PHE A 173 7.66 7.89 -0.69
C PHE A 173 7.00 8.62 -1.85
N LEU A 174 5.67 8.59 -1.95
CA LEU A 174 4.93 9.29 -2.99
C LEU A 174 5.10 10.80 -2.89
N ASN A 175 5.13 11.36 -1.68
CA ASN A 175 5.43 12.78 -1.47
C ASN A 175 6.82 13.15 -1.98
N ALA A 176 7.85 12.37 -1.66
CA ALA A 176 9.21 12.61 -2.12
C ALA A 176 9.34 12.51 -3.64
N LEU A 177 8.59 11.60 -4.29
CA LEU A 177 8.52 11.54 -5.75
C LEU A 177 7.82 12.78 -6.34
N ALA A 178 6.78 13.28 -5.68
CA ALA A 178 6.08 14.50 -6.11
C ALA A 178 6.99 15.73 -6.02
N GLU A 179 7.69 15.89 -4.89
CA GLU A 179 8.64 17.00 -4.68
C GLU A 179 9.80 16.98 -5.69
N SER A 180 10.20 15.80 -6.18
CA SER A 180 11.23 15.65 -7.21
C SER A 180 10.68 15.61 -8.64
N GLU A 181 9.38 15.90 -8.83
CA GLU A 181 8.68 15.84 -10.12
C GLU A 181 8.81 14.48 -10.83
N ALA A 182 8.95 13.39 -10.06
CA ALA A 182 9.21 12.04 -10.55
C ALA A 182 7.99 11.12 -10.50
N LEU A 183 6.75 11.66 -10.50
CA LEU A 183 5.50 10.88 -10.51
C LEU A 183 5.22 10.24 -11.88
N SER A 184 6.23 9.52 -12.41
CA SER A 184 6.08 8.70 -13.61
C SER A 184 7.13 7.60 -13.58
N ILE A 185 6.74 6.36 -13.93
CA ILE A 185 7.67 5.22 -13.96
C ILE A 185 8.86 5.50 -14.89
N LYS A 186 8.69 6.29 -15.95
CA LYS A 186 9.74 6.63 -16.89
C LYS A 186 10.81 7.56 -16.29
N LYS A 187 10.44 8.37 -15.30
CA LYS A 187 11.35 9.31 -14.61
C LYS A 187 12.09 8.65 -13.43
N LEU A 188 11.67 7.45 -13.00
CA LEU A 188 12.34 6.77 -11.90
C LEU A 188 13.71 6.26 -12.34
N THR A 189 14.72 6.66 -11.61
CA THR A 189 16.07 6.08 -11.64
C THR A 189 16.35 5.44 -10.28
N SER A 190 17.32 4.53 -10.21
CA SER A 190 17.70 3.90 -8.93
C SER A 190 18.09 4.94 -7.87
N GLU A 191 18.71 6.05 -8.27
CA GLU A 191 19.07 7.13 -7.35
C GLU A 191 17.85 7.90 -6.83
N VAL A 192 16.87 8.22 -7.68
CA VAL A 192 15.62 8.88 -7.29
C VAL A 192 14.84 8.00 -6.34
N VAL A 193 14.68 6.71 -6.69
CA VAL A 193 13.96 5.74 -5.85
C VAL A 193 14.65 5.59 -4.50
N LYS A 194 15.97 5.45 -4.49
CA LYS A 194 16.75 5.33 -3.27
C LYS A 194 16.53 6.51 -2.33
N LYS A 195 16.72 7.74 -2.81
CA LYS A 195 16.53 8.97 -2.01
C LYS A 195 15.10 9.10 -1.45
N ALA A 196 14.10 8.81 -2.29
CA ALA A 196 12.71 8.87 -1.89
C ALA A 196 12.39 7.81 -0.80
N LEU A 197 12.94 6.59 -0.92
CA LEU A 197 12.75 5.53 0.07
C LEU A 197 13.52 5.81 1.38
N GLU A 198 14.71 6.38 1.31
CA GLU A 198 15.45 6.83 2.51
C GLU A 198 14.65 7.88 3.30
N SER A 199 14.07 8.87 2.61
CA SER A 199 13.17 9.87 3.22
C SER A 199 11.92 9.21 3.81
N ALA A 200 11.33 8.25 3.12
CA ALA A 200 10.16 7.51 3.56
C ALA A 200 10.44 6.70 4.83
N GLN A 201 11.60 6.03 4.93
CA GLN A 201 11.99 5.29 6.12
C GLN A 201 12.14 6.20 7.35
N ILE A 202 12.62 7.43 7.19
CA ILE A 202 12.72 8.40 8.29
C ILE A 202 11.34 8.73 8.84
N VAL A 203 10.34 8.94 7.97
CA VAL A 203 8.97 9.23 8.39
C VAL A 203 8.33 8.00 9.05
N ALA A 204 8.48 6.82 8.46
CA ALA A 204 7.98 5.58 9.01
C ALA A 204 8.62 5.25 10.37
N SER A 205 9.93 5.46 10.52
CA SER A 205 10.64 5.30 11.79
C SER A 205 10.09 6.24 12.87
N LYS A 206 9.73 7.47 12.54
CA LYS A 206 9.08 8.39 13.49
C LYS A 206 7.67 7.92 13.86
N SER A 207 6.91 7.38 12.93
CA SER A 207 5.53 6.97 13.17
C SER A 207 5.41 5.86 14.22
N VAL A 208 6.37 4.94 14.29
CA VAL A 208 6.36 3.82 15.24
C VAL A 208 6.59 4.26 16.70
N SER A 209 6.96 5.51 16.95
CA SER A 209 7.04 6.10 18.30
C SER A 209 5.69 6.57 18.85
N TYR A 210 4.60 6.32 18.14
CA TYR A 210 3.25 6.72 18.51
C TYR A 210 2.30 5.52 18.43
N ILE A 211 1.24 5.55 19.25
CA ILE A 211 0.21 4.50 19.24
C ILE A 211 -0.80 4.76 18.11
N GLY A 212 -1.01 3.74 17.29
CA GLY A 212 -1.94 3.75 16.16
C GLY A 212 -1.43 4.51 14.94
N SER A 213 -1.94 4.15 13.79
CA SER A 213 -1.53 4.71 12.49
C SER A 213 -1.63 6.24 12.37
N LYS A 214 -2.48 6.88 13.17
CA LYS A 214 -2.67 8.34 13.23
C LYS A 214 -2.00 9.03 14.42
N GLY A 215 -1.33 8.27 15.29
CA GLY A 215 -0.76 8.79 16.53
C GLY A 215 0.21 9.94 16.33
N MET A 216 0.99 9.91 15.26
CA MET A 216 1.92 10.98 14.92
C MET A 216 1.22 12.30 14.56
N ILE A 217 0.02 12.26 13.97
CA ILE A 217 -0.76 13.45 13.61
C ILE A 217 -1.47 14.01 14.84
N CYS A 218 -2.04 13.13 15.68
CA CYS A 218 -2.92 13.54 16.80
C CYS A 218 -2.18 14.23 17.96
N LYS A 219 -0.86 14.23 18.01
CA LYS A 219 -0.09 14.93 19.05
C LYS A 219 0.08 16.45 18.83
N ASN A 220 -0.36 16.95 17.68
CA ASN A 220 -0.27 18.38 17.34
C ASN A 220 -1.59 19.14 17.56
N TYR A 221 -2.54 18.56 18.32
CA TYR A 221 -3.79 19.18 18.72
C TYR A 221 -3.98 19.13 20.24
#